data_42f85a27a6e76af2e517f24c96d3b472
#
_entry.id   42f85a27a6e76af2e517f24c96d3b472
#
_cell.length_a   1.000
_cell.length_b   1.000
_cell.length_c   1.000
_cell.angle_alpha   90.00
_cell.angle_beta   90.00
_cell.angle_gamma   90.00
#
_symmetry.space_group_name_H-M   'P 1'
#
loop_
_entity.id
_entity.type
_entity.pdbx_description
1 polymer ?
#
loop_
_entity_poly.entity_id
_entity_poly.type
_entity_poly.pdbx_seq_one_letter_code
_entity_poly.pdbx_strand_id
1 'polypeptide(L)'
;RNLSISEILLQYYYVQKHLMKRGEKLGNVVYMGMGEPFLNYDAVLGSINMLNSPKGQNFSKRNFTISTSGIVNGIKRFTENENQINLAISLHSVRDNVRSEIMPINKRWGVKQLKEALLDYQKKTKNRITFEYILIDDLNCEPEDAGELAGFLNSFSCLVNLIPYNPVGG
;
A
#
# COMPACT_ATOMS: atom_id res chain seq x y z
N ARG A 1 7.02 -15.44 -9.02
CA ARG A 1 6.22 -15.10 -10.20
C ARG A 1 5.06 -14.18 -9.85
N ASN A 2 4.57 -13.41 -10.82
CA ASN A 2 3.35 -12.62 -10.64
C ASN A 2 2.11 -13.53 -10.67
N LEU A 3 1.10 -13.17 -9.86
CA LEU A 3 -0.21 -13.81 -9.92
C LEU A 3 -1.02 -13.30 -11.12
N SER A 4 -1.77 -14.17 -11.77
CA SER A 4 -2.78 -13.79 -12.75
C SER A 4 -4.02 -13.18 -12.10
N ILE A 5 -4.85 -12.51 -12.88
CA ILE A 5 -6.15 -11.98 -12.41
C ILE A 5 -6.97 -13.09 -11.73
N SER A 6 -7.04 -14.27 -12.35
CA SER A 6 -7.82 -15.41 -11.84
C SER A 6 -7.29 -15.89 -10.47
N GLU A 7 -5.97 -15.98 -10.30
CA GLU A 7 -5.36 -16.38 -9.02
C GLU A 7 -5.62 -15.36 -7.91
N ILE A 8 -5.64 -14.06 -8.23
CA ILE A 8 -6.01 -12.99 -7.29
C ILE A 8 -7.48 -13.11 -6.91
N LEU A 9 -8.37 -13.28 -7.89
CA LEU A 9 -9.81 -13.41 -7.66
C LEU A 9 -10.17 -14.67 -6.85
N LEU A 10 -9.45 -15.78 -7.04
CA LEU A 10 -9.66 -17.00 -6.27
C LEU A 10 -9.47 -16.78 -4.78
N GLN A 11 -8.51 -15.94 -4.34
CA GLN A 11 -8.31 -15.61 -2.94
C GLN A 11 -9.54 -14.86 -2.38
N TYR A 12 -10.05 -13.87 -3.11
CA TYR A 12 -11.26 -13.14 -2.74
C TYR A 12 -12.45 -14.10 -2.59
N TYR A 13 -12.74 -14.93 -3.61
CA TYR A 13 -13.88 -15.84 -3.58
C TYR A 13 -13.76 -16.92 -2.51
N TYR A 14 -12.55 -17.38 -2.21
CA TYR A 14 -12.33 -18.34 -1.14
C TYR A 14 -12.74 -17.76 0.22
N VAL A 15 -12.28 -16.55 0.53
CA VAL A 15 -12.62 -15.88 1.80
C VAL A 15 -14.10 -15.52 1.84
N GLN A 16 -14.64 -14.95 0.76
CA GLN A 16 -16.06 -14.60 0.65
C GLN A 16 -16.97 -15.81 0.89
N LYS A 17 -16.65 -16.96 0.29
CA LYS A 17 -17.39 -18.23 0.50
C LYS A 17 -17.37 -18.69 1.96
N HIS A 18 -16.23 -18.48 2.63
CA HIS A 18 -16.09 -18.82 4.06
C HIS A 18 -16.96 -17.90 4.94
N LEU A 19 -16.94 -16.59 4.68
CA LEU A 19 -17.72 -15.61 5.42
C LEU A 19 -19.23 -15.78 5.21
N MET A 20 -19.66 -16.08 3.99
CA MET A 20 -21.09 -16.32 3.68
C MET A 20 -21.69 -17.45 4.53
N LYS A 21 -20.93 -18.49 4.85
CA LYS A 21 -21.38 -19.59 5.75
C LYS A 21 -21.67 -19.10 7.17
N ARG A 22 -21.15 -17.93 7.54
CA ARG A 22 -21.31 -17.28 8.85
C ARG A 22 -22.28 -16.11 8.79
N GLY A 23 -22.91 -15.87 7.66
CA GLY A 23 -23.78 -14.71 7.44
C GLY A 23 -23.03 -13.37 7.33
N GLU A 24 -21.70 -13.43 7.13
CA GLU A 24 -20.81 -12.27 7.07
C GLU A 24 -20.46 -11.92 5.61
N LYS A 25 -19.97 -10.69 5.39
CA LYS A 25 -19.52 -10.21 4.07
C LYS A 25 -18.16 -9.54 4.19
N LEU A 26 -17.36 -9.60 3.12
CA LEU A 26 -16.13 -8.82 3.03
C LEU A 26 -16.46 -7.32 3.02
N GLY A 27 -15.81 -6.58 3.93
CA GLY A 27 -15.93 -5.12 4.00
C GLY A 27 -14.85 -4.40 3.18
N ASN A 28 -13.61 -4.87 3.29
CA ASN A 28 -12.46 -4.27 2.63
C ASN A 28 -11.52 -5.34 2.06
N VAL A 29 -10.75 -4.95 1.04
CA VAL A 29 -9.71 -5.79 0.43
C VAL A 29 -8.42 -4.99 0.36
N VAL A 30 -7.34 -5.55 0.90
CA VAL A 30 -6.02 -4.93 0.87
C VAL A 30 -5.07 -5.79 0.04
N TYR A 31 -4.47 -5.17 -0.97
CA TYR A 31 -3.37 -5.77 -1.74
C TYR A 31 -2.07 -5.52 -0.98
N MET A 32 -1.75 -6.44 -0.08
CA MET A 32 -0.60 -6.40 0.82
C MET A 32 -0.06 -7.83 1.00
N GLY A 33 1.21 -7.98 1.40
CA GLY A 33 1.82 -9.26 1.69
C GLY A 33 3.03 -9.53 0.80
N MET A 34 3.18 -10.79 0.36
CA MET A 34 4.33 -11.20 -0.46
C MET A 34 4.21 -10.70 -1.89
N GLY A 35 5.20 -9.92 -2.32
CA GLY A 35 5.25 -9.31 -3.66
C GLY A 35 4.88 -7.82 -3.64
N GLU A 36 5.00 -7.20 -4.82
CA GLU A 36 4.79 -5.77 -5.01
C GLU A 36 3.65 -5.56 -6.03
N PRO A 37 2.50 -5.02 -5.61
CA PRO A 37 1.35 -4.85 -6.50
C PRO A 37 1.65 -4.02 -7.75
N PHE A 38 2.48 -2.99 -7.64
CA PHE A 38 2.81 -2.15 -8.79
C PHE A 38 3.81 -2.78 -9.78
N LEU A 39 4.45 -3.89 -9.42
CA LEU A 39 5.16 -4.74 -10.38
C LEU A 39 4.22 -5.74 -11.08
N ASN A 40 2.99 -5.89 -10.60
CA ASN A 40 1.92 -6.69 -11.20
C ASN A 40 0.68 -5.84 -11.53
N TYR A 41 0.91 -4.61 -11.91
CA TYR A 41 -0.08 -3.53 -12.00
C TYR A 41 -1.36 -3.94 -12.75
N ASP A 42 -1.22 -4.50 -13.96
CA ASP A 42 -2.37 -4.79 -14.82
C ASP A 42 -3.25 -5.92 -14.27
N ALA A 43 -2.64 -6.95 -13.65
CA ALA A 43 -3.41 -8.01 -13.02
C ALA A 43 -4.10 -7.54 -11.73
N VAL A 44 -3.45 -6.70 -10.95
CA VAL A 44 -4.04 -6.10 -9.73
C VAL A 44 -5.24 -5.23 -10.10
N LEU A 45 -5.07 -4.25 -10.99
CA LEU A 45 -6.17 -3.36 -11.40
C LEU A 45 -7.27 -4.12 -12.16
N GLY A 46 -6.91 -5.10 -12.98
CA GLY A 46 -7.87 -5.97 -13.66
C GLY A 46 -8.76 -6.74 -12.68
N SER A 47 -8.18 -7.29 -11.61
CA SER A 47 -8.95 -7.99 -10.57
C SER A 47 -9.89 -7.04 -9.82
N ILE A 48 -9.45 -5.83 -9.47
CA ILE A 48 -10.29 -4.80 -8.84
C ILE A 48 -11.45 -4.42 -9.76
N ASN A 49 -11.19 -4.17 -11.04
CA ASN A 49 -12.24 -3.79 -11.99
C ASN A 49 -13.27 -4.91 -12.19
N MET A 50 -12.86 -6.19 -12.19
CA MET A 50 -13.78 -7.32 -12.25
C MET A 50 -14.65 -7.41 -10.99
N LEU A 51 -14.10 -7.22 -9.80
CA LEU A 51 -14.87 -7.22 -8.55
C LEU A 51 -15.80 -6.01 -8.45
N ASN A 52 -15.38 -4.85 -8.96
CA ASN A 52 -16.18 -3.63 -8.96
C ASN A 52 -17.31 -3.66 -10.00
N SER A 53 -17.19 -4.45 -11.07
CA SER A 53 -18.20 -4.53 -12.14
C SER A 53 -19.59 -4.86 -11.59
N PRO A 54 -20.65 -4.21 -12.09
CA PRO A 54 -22.04 -4.59 -11.78
C PRO A 54 -22.38 -6.05 -12.16
N LYS A 55 -21.69 -6.60 -13.16
CA LYS A 55 -21.79 -8.02 -13.54
C LYS A 55 -20.90 -8.94 -12.67
N GLY A 56 -20.03 -8.36 -11.81
CA GLY A 56 -19.20 -9.05 -10.84
C GLY A 56 -19.83 -9.03 -9.44
N GLN A 57 -19.06 -8.55 -8.46
CA GLN A 57 -19.51 -8.45 -7.06
C GLN A 57 -20.10 -7.08 -6.72
N ASN A 58 -20.06 -6.12 -7.64
CA ASN A 58 -20.43 -4.71 -7.40
C ASN A 58 -19.73 -4.12 -6.15
N PHE A 59 -18.47 -4.54 -5.93
CA PHE A 59 -17.69 -4.14 -4.76
C PHE A 59 -17.08 -2.76 -4.98
N SER A 60 -17.34 -1.82 -4.08
CA SER A 60 -16.91 -0.43 -4.26
C SER A 60 -15.38 -0.31 -4.35
N LYS A 61 -14.88 0.47 -5.31
CA LYS A 61 -13.44 0.79 -5.44
C LYS A 61 -12.87 1.42 -4.17
N ARG A 62 -13.67 2.13 -3.38
CA ARG A 62 -13.25 2.75 -2.11
C ARG A 62 -12.94 1.73 -1.00
N ASN A 63 -13.37 0.50 -1.17
CA ASN A 63 -13.10 -0.58 -0.23
C ASN A 63 -11.82 -1.36 -0.59
N PHE A 64 -11.10 -0.94 -1.64
CA PHE A 64 -9.79 -1.48 -1.95
C PHE A 64 -8.68 -0.56 -1.48
N THR A 65 -7.60 -1.17 -0.99
CA THR A 65 -6.33 -0.48 -0.69
C THR A 65 -5.20 -1.22 -1.39
N ILE A 66 -4.37 -0.50 -2.11
CA ILE A 66 -3.12 -1.03 -2.66
C ILE A 66 -1.99 -0.54 -1.78
N SER A 67 -1.22 -1.47 -1.21
CA SER A 67 0.00 -1.19 -0.47
C SER A 67 1.21 -1.39 -1.36
N THR A 68 2.12 -0.42 -1.37
CA THR A 68 3.35 -0.47 -2.18
C THR A 68 4.58 -0.13 -1.36
N SER A 69 5.69 -0.75 -1.70
CA SER A 69 7.01 -0.41 -1.19
C SER A 69 7.54 0.95 -1.67
N GLY A 70 6.82 1.62 -2.57
CA GLY A 70 7.21 2.92 -3.12
C GLY A 70 7.76 2.86 -4.54
N ILE A 71 7.18 2.03 -5.41
CA ILE A 71 7.47 2.01 -6.85
C ILE A 71 6.97 3.31 -7.49
N VAL A 72 7.84 4.32 -7.58
CA VAL A 72 7.48 5.69 -8.03
C VAL A 72 6.76 5.69 -9.37
N ASN A 73 7.25 4.91 -10.35
CA ASN A 73 6.59 4.82 -11.65
C ASN A 73 5.19 4.20 -11.57
N GLY A 74 5.00 3.23 -10.66
CA GLY A 74 3.69 2.63 -10.37
C GLY A 74 2.74 3.65 -9.74
N ILE A 75 3.22 4.44 -8.77
CA ILE A 75 2.46 5.51 -8.12
C ILE A 75 2.02 6.55 -9.16
N LYS A 76 2.91 7.00 -10.04
CA LYS A 76 2.58 7.96 -11.10
C LYS A 76 1.51 7.43 -12.04
N ARG A 77 1.66 6.19 -12.53
CA ARG A 77 0.65 5.53 -13.37
C ARG A 77 -0.70 5.42 -12.65
N PHE A 78 -0.67 5.07 -11.37
CA PHE A 78 -1.86 4.96 -10.53
C PHE A 78 -2.56 6.31 -10.35
N THR A 79 -1.80 7.36 -10.13
CA THR A 79 -2.28 8.75 -9.99
C THR A 79 -3.06 9.24 -11.23
N GLU A 80 -2.69 8.77 -12.41
CA GLU A 80 -3.34 9.16 -13.66
C GLU A 80 -4.63 8.38 -13.95
N ASN A 81 -4.69 7.14 -13.50
CA ASN A 81 -5.73 6.20 -13.90
C ASN A 81 -6.78 5.92 -12.81
N GLU A 82 -6.45 6.18 -11.54
CA GLU A 82 -7.31 5.80 -10.41
C GLU A 82 -7.43 6.91 -9.36
N ASN A 83 -8.66 7.16 -8.91
CA ASN A 83 -8.94 8.19 -7.90
C ASN A 83 -9.87 7.71 -6.76
N GLN A 84 -10.30 6.46 -6.77
CA GLN A 84 -11.22 5.91 -5.77
C GLN A 84 -10.57 4.82 -4.90
N ILE A 85 -9.50 4.19 -5.38
CA ILE A 85 -8.78 3.14 -4.67
C ILE A 85 -7.83 3.80 -3.67
N ASN A 86 -7.79 3.30 -2.44
CA ASN A 86 -6.90 3.81 -1.41
C ASN A 86 -5.44 3.39 -1.66
N LEU A 87 -4.52 4.25 -1.26
CA LEU A 87 -3.07 4.00 -1.37
C LEU A 87 -2.44 3.90 0.02
N ALA A 88 -1.72 2.83 0.27
CA ALA A 88 -0.84 2.66 1.43
C ALA A 88 0.62 2.57 0.98
N ILE A 89 1.51 3.13 1.78
CA ILE A 89 2.95 3.18 1.51
C ILE A 89 3.70 2.52 2.66
N SER A 90 4.45 1.47 2.37
CA SER A 90 5.44 0.91 3.28
C SER A 90 6.61 1.88 3.36
N LEU A 91 6.56 2.82 4.31
CA LEU A 91 7.55 3.89 4.46
C LEU A 91 8.76 3.44 5.28
N HIS A 92 8.51 3.02 6.50
CA HIS A 92 9.41 2.42 7.49
C HIS A 92 10.63 3.27 7.93
N SER A 93 11.01 4.28 7.17
CA SER A 93 11.94 5.36 7.54
C SER A 93 11.84 6.51 6.54
N VAL A 94 12.16 7.72 7.00
CA VAL A 94 12.31 8.91 6.16
C VAL A 94 13.77 9.27 5.91
N ARG A 95 14.71 8.48 6.47
CA ARG A 95 16.15 8.58 6.22
C ARG A 95 16.55 7.58 5.13
N ASP A 96 17.15 8.06 4.04
CA ASP A 96 17.49 7.24 2.87
C ASP A 96 18.46 6.09 3.20
N ASN A 97 19.43 6.29 4.11
CA ASN A 97 20.35 5.25 4.56
C ASN A 97 19.59 4.12 5.26
N VAL A 98 18.82 4.44 6.29
CA VAL A 98 18.03 3.47 7.07
C VAL A 98 17.00 2.77 6.18
N ARG A 99 16.25 3.56 5.37
CA ARG A 99 15.24 2.99 4.48
C ARG A 99 15.85 2.04 3.46
N SER A 100 17.08 2.30 2.99
CA SER A 100 17.77 1.44 2.03
C SER A 100 18.24 0.11 2.62
N GLU A 101 18.41 0.03 3.92
CA GLU A 101 18.69 -1.22 4.64
C GLU A 101 17.43 -2.08 4.77
N ILE A 102 16.30 -1.47 5.18
CA ILE A 102 15.04 -2.15 5.38
C ILE A 102 14.37 -2.48 4.03
N MET A 103 14.46 -1.55 3.09
CA MET A 103 13.76 -1.58 1.80
C MET A 103 14.71 -1.31 0.63
N PRO A 104 15.30 -2.34 0.02
CA PRO A 104 16.27 -2.16 -1.07
C PRO A 104 15.78 -1.34 -2.26
N ILE A 105 14.45 -1.25 -2.46
CA ILE A 105 13.83 -0.45 -3.51
C ILE A 105 14.17 1.05 -3.38
N ASN A 106 14.48 1.51 -2.18
CA ASN A 106 14.88 2.90 -1.91
C ASN A 106 16.17 3.30 -2.64
N LYS A 107 17.05 2.35 -2.94
CA LYS A 107 18.27 2.59 -3.75
C LYS A 107 17.92 3.05 -5.17
N ARG A 108 16.75 2.69 -5.68
CA ARG A 108 16.27 3.10 -7.00
C ARG A 108 15.42 4.37 -6.94
N TRP A 109 14.61 4.52 -5.92
CA TRP A 109 13.73 5.67 -5.71
C TRP A 109 13.80 6.08 -4.24
N GLY A 110 14.65 7.08 -3.97
CA GLY A 110 14.86 7.59 -2.62
C GLY A 110 13.63 8.33 -2.07
N VAL A 111 13.70 8.63 -0.78
CA VAL A 111 12.61 9.25 -0.01
C VAL A 111 12.12 10.55 -0.67
N LYS A 112 13.03 11.37 -1.22
CA LYS A 112 12.66 12.61 -1.91
C LYS A 112 11.78 12.36 -3.13
N GLN A 113 12.16 11.42 -4.00
CA GLN A 113 11.41 11.08 -5.21
C GLN A 113 10.04 10.46 -4.86
N LEU A 114 10.01 9.64 -3.81
CA LEU A 114 8.78 9.08 -3.29
C LEU A 114 7.85 10.19 -2.79
N LYS A 115 8.37 11.13 -1.99
CA LYS A 115 7.60 12.29 -1.48
C LYS A 115 6.97 13.10 -2.61
N GLU A 116 7.75 13.42 -3.63
CA GLU A 116 7.27 14.19 -4.80
C GLU A 116 6.12 13.47 -5.53
N ALA A 117 6.25 12.15 -5.75
CA ALA A 117 5.19 11.37 -6.39
C ALA A 117 3.91 11.28 -5.54
N LEU A 118 4.05 11.20 -4.22
CA LEU A 118 2.91 11.14 -3.30
C LEU A 118 2.20 12.50 -3.17
N LEU A 119 2.94 13.61 -3.22
CA LEU A 119 2.35 14.95 -3.25
C LEU A 119 1.54 15.16 -4.53
N ASP A 120 2.04 14.71 -5.68
CA ASP A 120 1.30 14.76 -6.95
C ASP A 120 0.04 13.89 -6.89
N TYR A 121 0.15 12.65 -6.37
CA TYR A 121 -0.98 11.76 -6.12
C TYR A 121 -2.06 12.48 -5.29
N GLN A 122 -1.70 13.03 -4.14
CA GLN A 122 -2.67 13.66 -3.25
C GLN A 122 -3.26 14.95 -3.83
N LYS A 123 -2.46 15.72 -4.57
CA LYS A 123 -2.94 16.91 -5.28
C LYS A 123 -4.04 16.58 -6.29
N LYS A 124 -3.86 15.48 -7.05
CA LYS A 124 -4.81 15.05 -8.10
C LYS A 124 -6.04 14.33 -7.55
N THR A 125 -5.84 13.40 -6.63
CA THR A 125 -6.93 12.52 -6.16
C THR A 125 -7.69 13.08 -4.97
N LYS A 126 -7.06 13.94 -4.15
CA LYS A 126 -7.53 14.41 -2.83
C LYS A 126 -7.69 13.28 -1.80
N ASN A 127 -7.25 12.08 -2.11
CA ASN A 127 -7.33 10.94 -1.20
C ASN A 127 -6.29 11.06 -0.08
N ARG A 128 -6.67 10.56 1.10
CA ARG A 128 -5.74 10.36 2.20
C ARG A 128 -4.77 9.23 1.88
N ILE A 129 -3.51 9.35 2.28
CA ILE A 129 -2.50 8.31 2.17
C ILE A 129 -2.35 7.61 3.52
N THR A 130 -2.23 6.29 3.52
CA THR A 130 -1.82 5.54 4.72
C THR A 130 -0.32 5.25 4.63
N PHE A 131 0.43 5.58 5.68
CA PHE A 131 1.83 5.22 5.81
C PHE A 131 1.98 4.08 6.83
N GLU A 132 2.57 2.98 6.40
CA GLU A 132 2.96 1.87 7.25
C GLU A 132 4.38 2.12 7.75
N TYR A 133 4.58 2.07 9.06
CA TYR A 133 5.87 2.31 9.69
C TYR A 133 6.14 1.24 10.73
N ILE A 134 7.08 0.35 10.43
CA ILE A 134 7.54 -0.69 11.35
C ILE A 134 8.53 -0.09 12.35
N LEU A 135 8.33 -0.36 13.63
CA LEU A 135 9.22 0.09 14.71
C LEU A 135 10.25 -1.02 14.97
N ILE A 136 11.52 -0.72 14.70
CA ILE A 136 12.65 -1.64 14.91
C ILE A 136 13.60 -0.98 15.89
N ASP A 137 13.83 -1.64 17.04
CA ASP A 137 14.74 -1.16 18.07
C ASP A 137 16.13 -0.88 17.49
N ASP A 138 16.79 0.14 18.00
CA ASP A 138 18.14 0.60 17.60
C ASP A 138 18.27 1.03 16.13
N LEU A 139 17.15 1.13 15.38
CA LEU A 139 17.21 1.46 13.95
C LEU A 139 16.35 2.67 13.54
N ASN A 140 15.06 2.69 13.94
CA ASN A 140 14.11 3.70 13.47
C ASN A 140 12.98 4.03 14.46
N CYS A 141 13.18 3.81 15.75
CA CYS A 141 12.15 4.06 16.77
C CYS A 141 12.57 5.05 17.87
N GLU A 142 13.67 5.78 17.65
CA GLU A 142 14.13 6.81 18.57
C GLU A 142 13.25 8.10 18.47
N PRO A 143 13.27 8.98 19.49
CA PRO A 143 12.54 10.26 19.47
C PRO A 143 12.88 11.12 18.25
N GLU A 144 14.12 11.11 17.79
CA GLU A 144 14.58 11.81 16.59
C GLU A 144 13.88 11.32 15.34
N ASP A 145 13.72 10.00 15.21
CA ASP A 145 12.97 9.38 14.10
C ASP A 145 11.52 9.83 14.06
N ALA A 146 10.90 9.96 15.23
CA ALA A 146 9.53 10.46 15.34
C ALA A 146 9.44 11.92 14.88
N GLY A 147 10.43 12.75 15.23
CA GLY A 147 10.51 14.14 14.80
C GLY A 147 10.67 14.28 13.27
N GLU A 148 11.58 13.50 12.69
CA GLU A 148 11.81 13.47 11.24
C GLU A 148 10.58 12.94 10.47
N LEU A 149 9.94 11.89 10.99
CA LEU A 149 8.70 11.36 10.43
C LEU A 149 7.59 12.42 10.46
N ALA A 150 7.39 13.11 11.59
CA ALA A 150 6.41 14.18 11.70
C ALA A 150 6.69 15.31 10.69
N GLY A 151 7.95 15.72 10.55
CA GLY A 151 8.38 16.71 9.56
C GLY A 151 8.09 16.30 8.11
N PHE A 152 8.30 15.02 7.78
CA PHE A 152 7.95 14.47 6.47
C PHE A 152 6.43 14.50 6.24
N LEU A 153 5.65 14.08 7.24
CA LEU A 153 4.20 13.90 7.15
C LEU A 153 3.41 15.21 7.15
N ASN A 154 3.96 16.31 7.66
CA ASN A 154 3.30 17.62 7.68
C ASN A 154 2.81 18.11 6.32
N SER A 155 3.35 17.56 5.23
CA SER A 155 2.97 17.90 3.86
C SER A 155 1.75 17.09 3.36
N PHE A 156 1.24 16.14 4.15
CA PHE A 156 0.24 15.17 3.71
C PHE A 156 -1.03 15.18 4.56
N SER A 157 -2.18 14.94 3.94
CA SER A 157 -3.34 14.40 4.62
C SER A 157 -3.17 12.89 4.71
N CYS A 158 -2.86 12.36 5.89
CA CYS A 158 -2.48 10.96 6.02
C CYS A 158 -2.97 10.29 7.30
N LEU A 159 -2.83 8.97 7.33
CA LEU A 159 -2.82 8.13 8.52
C LEU A 159 -1.45 7.48 8.62
N VAL A 160 -1.01 7.22 9.84
CA VAL A 160 0.20 6.41 10.10
C VAL A 160 -0.22 5.19 10.90
N ASN A 161 0.17 4.03 10.39
CA ASN A 161 0.03 2.76 11.09
C ASN A 161 1.41 2.36 11.63
N LEU A 162 1.56 2.42 12.96
CA LEU A 162 2.79 1.99 13.63
C LEU A 162 2.70 0.49 13.93
N ILE A 163 3.69 -0.26 13.46
CA ILE A 163 3.70 -1.73 13.53
C ILE A 163 4.91 -2.15 14.38
N PRO A 164 4.71 -2.71 15.59
CA PRO A 164 5.83 -3.29 16.34
C PRO A 164 6.51 -4.40 15.54
N TYR A 165 7.84 -4.36 15.49
CA TYR A 165 8.59 -5.44 14.87
C TYR A 165 8.51 -6.71 15.72
N ASN A 166 8.07 -7.80 15.11
CA ASN A 166 8.11 -9.12 15.71
C ASN A 166 9.29 -9.88 15.12
N PRO A 167 10.34 -10.18 15.91
CA PRO A 167 11.45 -10.99 15.43
C PRO A 167 10.95 -12.35 14.94
N VAL A 168 11.19 -12.65 13.67
CA VAL A 168 10.99 -14.02 13.18
C VAL A 168 12.19 -14.82 13.70
N GLY A 169 11.93 -15.73 14.62
CA GLY A 169 12.95 -16.67 15.10
C GLY A 169 13.58 -17.36 13.88
N GLY A 170 14.90 -17.29 13.81
CA GLY A 170 15.70 -18.01 12.82
C GLY A 170 15.72 -19.50 13.10
#